data_87297ce4495912ffc304294d3c404de0
#
_entry.id   87297ce4495912ffc304294d3c404de0
#
_cell.length_a   1.000
_cell.length_b   1.000
_cell.length_c   1.000
_cell.angle_alpha   90.00
_cell.angle_beta   90.00
_cell.angle_gamma   90.00
#
_symmetry.space_group_name_H-M   'P 1'
#
loop_
_entity.id
_entity.type
_entity.pdbx_description
1 polymer ?
#
loop_
_entity_poly.entity_id
_entity_poly.type
_entity_poly.pdbx_seq_one_letter_code
_entity_poly.pdbx_strand_id
1 'polypeptide(L)'
;IILRPGVKGDLAVLYTTAASVEVCKAIEKVCGVYPQIKWVNDIYLNEKKICGILTEAVMDFESAMVESLIVGIGVNVGAGNFPEDVTEIAGAISNGGEKKFSRNTLAAEIINGVAGIEAKLSSGGYIDEYKRRSMVIGKKIRIVGTGEIVTAKDIDDMGGLVGESEGGERKTLSTGEISIRPVD
;
A
#
# COMPACT_ATOMS: atom_id res chain seq x y z
N ILE A 1 8.01 -12.43 -1.71
CA ILE A 1 7.33 -13.15 -2.79
C ILE A 1 7.96 -12.71 -4.10
N ILE A 2 8.27 -13.67 -4.97
CA ILE A 2 8.80 -13.37 -6.31
C ILE A 2 7.73 -13.74 -7.33
N LEU A 3 7.36 -12.76 -8.17
CA LEU A 3 6.43 -12.93 -9.28
C LEU A 3 7.19 -12.81 -10.60
N ARG A 4 6.68 -13.43 -11.67
CA ARG A 4 7.19 -13.28 -13.03
C ARG A 4 6.03 -12.88 -13.95
N PRO A 5 5.59 -11.62 -13.83
CA PRO A 5 4.47 -11.13 -14.62
C PRO A 5 4.95 -10.84 -16.05
N GLY A 6 4.11 -11.17 -17.05
CA GLY A 6 4.38 -10.82 -18.44
C GLY A 6 3.99 -9.37 -18.78
N VAL A 7 4.42 -8.37 -17.96
CA VAL A 7 3.99 -6.98 -18.08
C VAL A 7 5.15 -6.03 -18.41
N LYS A 8 4.82 -4.86 -18.97
CA LYS A 8 5.79 -3.79 -19.16
C LYS A 8 6.13 -3.11 -17.85
N GLY A 9 7.30 -2.46 -17.77
CA GLY A 9 7.83 -1.85 -16.57
C GLY A 9 6.95 -0.77 -15.95
N ASP A 10 6.22 -0.01 -16.75
CA ASP A 10 5.29 1.02 -16.31
C ASP A 10 4.11 0.45 -15.48
N LEU A 11 3.74 -0.82 -15.71
CA LEU A 11 2.69 -1.49 -14.97
C LEU A 11 3.17 -2.10 -13.63
N ALA A 12 4.48 -2.14 -13.38
CA ALA A 12 5.02 -2.69 -12.13
C ALA A 12 4.50 -1.95 -10.87
N VAL A 13 4.24 -0.66 -11.00
CA VAL A 13 3.67 0.19 -9.94
C VAL A 13 2.32 -0.32 -9.44
N LEU A 14 1.49 -0.82 -10.36
CA LEU A 14 0.16 -1.33 -10.04
C LEU A 14 0.22 -2.54 -9.10
N TYR A 15 1.31 -3.31 -9.13
CA TYR A 15 1.49 -4.44 -8.21
C TYR A 15 1.65 -4.00 -6.76
N THR A 16 2.23 -2.83 -6.51
CA THR A 16 2.36 -2.28 -5.14
C THR A 16 0.99 -1.91 -4.57
N THR A 17 0.17 -1.20 -5.33
CA THR A 17 -1.18 -0.81 -4.91
C THR A 17 -2.10 -2.01 -4.79
N ALA A 18 -2.04 -2.96 -5.73
CA ALA A 18 -2.80 -4.19 -5.66
C ALA A 18 -2.37 -5.08 -4.48
N ALA A 19 -1.07 -5.20 -4.20
CA ALA A 19 -0.56 -5.92 -3.03
C ALA A 19 -1.08 -5.30 -1.73
N SER A 20 -1.16 -3.96 -1.65
CA SER A 20 -1.71 -3.27 -0.48
C SER A 20 -3.17 -3.65 -0.23
N VAL A 21 -3.97 -3.76 -1.29
CA VAL A 21 -5.37 -4.23 -1.21
C VAL A 21 -5.44 -5.68 -0.73
N GLU A 22 -4.62 -6.57 -1.30
CA GLU A 22 -4.66 -7.98 -0.93
C GLU A 22 -4.18 -8.23 0.50
N VAL A 23 -3.17 -7.50 0.97
CA VAL A 23 -2.74 -7.55 2.38
C VAL A 23 -3.86 -7.06 3.31
N CYS A 24 -4.54 -5.96 2.97
CA CYS A 24 -5.69 -5.48 3.74
C CYS A 24 -6.81 -6.53 3.82
N LYS A 25 -7.17 -7.15 2.69
CA LYS A 25 -8.19 -8.22 2.65
C LYS A 25 -7.78 -9.44 3.48
N ALA A 26 -6.52 -9.84 3.42
CA ALA A 26 -6.01 -10.95 4.22
C ALA A 26 -6.08 -10.66 5.73
N ILE A 27 -5.68 -9.45 6.13
CA ILE A 27 -5.78 -9.01 7.54
C ILE A 27 -7.24 -8.98 7.99
N GLU A 28 -8.14 -8.42 7.19
CA GLU A 28 -9.57 -8.38 7.50
C GLU A 28 -10.15 -9.79 7.66
N LYS A 29 -9.87 -10.68 6.71
CA LYS A 29 -10.36 -12.05 6.71
C LYS A 29 -9.87 -12.85 7.92
N VAL A 30 -8.59 -12.76 8.25
CA VAL A 30 -7.96 -13.61 9.27
C VAL A 30 -8.05 -12.99 10.66
N CYS A 31 -7.89 -11.67 10.76
CA CYS A 31 -7.81 -10.97 12.04
C CYS A 31 -9.13 -10.29 12.43
N GLY A 32 -10.06 -10.09 11.46
CA GLY A 32 -11.36 -9.45 11.68
C GLY A 32 -11.25 -7.98 12.04
N VAL A 33 -10.22 -7.29 11.58
CA VAL A 33 -10.03 -5.84 11.70
C VAL A 33 -10.00 -5.21 10.31
N TYR A 34 -10.36 -3.93 10.20
CA TYR A 34 -10.42 -3.23 8.92
C TYR A 34 -9.24 -2.25 8.79
N PRO A 35 -8.15 -2.63 8.11
CA PRO A 35 -7.01 -1.75 7.89
C PRO A 35 -7.26 -0.77 6.76
N GLN A 36 -6.57 0.38 6.82
CA GLN A 36 -6.61 1.43 5.83
C GLN A 36 -5.25 1.54 5.12
N ILE A 37 -5.24 2.14 3.94
CA ILE A 37 -4.04 2.33 3.15
C ILE A 37 -3.63 3.80 3.17
N LYS A 38 -2.42 4.08 3.62
CA LYS A 38 -1.75 5.35 3.37
C LYS A 38 -0.97 5.21 2.07
N TRP A 39 -1.32 6.00 1.08
CA TRP A 39 -0.69 5.99 -0.23
C TRP A 39 0.84 6.10 -0.08
N VAL A 40 1.62 5.22 -0.70
CA VAL A 40 1.21 4.25 -1.74
C VAL A 40 1.12 2.83 -1.18
N ASN A 41 1.87 2.47 -0.14
CA ASN A 41 2.28 1.11 0.22
C ASN A 41 2.28 0.83 1.72
N ASP A 42 1.79 1.77 2.54
CA ASP A 42 1.75 1.64 3.99
C ASP A 42 0.34 1.29 4.46
N ILE A 43 0.23 0.29 5.32
CA ILE A 43 -1.05 -0.13 5.88
C ILE A 43 -1.13 0.28 7.33
N TYR A 44 -2.25 0.90 7.67
CA TYR A 44 -2.54 1.48 8.97
C TYR A 44 -3.74 0.82 9.63
N LEU A 45 -3.69 0.73 10.94
CA LEU A 45 -4.81 0.34 11.81
C LEU A 45 -4.81 1.28 13.01
N ASN A 46 -5.95 1.95 13.27
CA ASN A 46 -6.07 2.91 14.37
C ASN A 46 -4.93 3.95 14.36
N GLU A 47 -4.68 4.57 13.20
CA GLU A 47 -3.67 5.60 12.98
C GLU A 47 -2.21 5.17 13.19
N LYS A 48 -1.96 3.88 13.40
CA LYS A 48 -0.63 3.30 13.53
C LYS A 48 -0.29 2.44 12.32
N LYS A 49 0.94 2.58 11.80
CA LYS A 49 1.44 1.76 10.70
C LYS A 49 1.68 0.32 11.18
N ILE A 50 0.95 -0.62 10.60
CA ILE A 50 1.04 -2.06 10.91
C ILE A 50 1.73 -2.87 9.83
N CYS A 51 1.88 -2.31 8.62
CA CYS A 51 2.54 -3.01 7.53
C CYS A 51 3.16 -2.01 6.56
N GLY A 52 4.28 -2.40 5.96
CA GLY A 52 4.90 -1.74 4.82
C GLY A 52 5.13 -2.74 3.70
N ILE A 53 4.96 -2.29 2.45
CA ILE A 53 5.15 -3.10 1.25
C ILE A 53 6.21 -2.44 0.39
N LEU A 54 7.18 -3.23 -0.09
CA LEU A 54 8.19 -2.78 -1.04
C LEU A 54 8.14 -3.69 -2.26
N THR A 55 8.02 -3.07 -3.43
CA THR A 55 8.05 -3.80 -4.70
C THR A 55 9.26 -3.35 -5.52
N GLU A 56 10.11 -4.28 -5.89
CA GLU A 56 11.31 -4.07 -6.70
C GLU A 56 11.18 -4.86 -7.99
N ALA A 57 11.42 -4.21 -9.13
CA ALA A 57 11.33 -4.81 -10.44
C ALA A 57 12.73 -5.08 -11.01
N VAL A 58 12.95 -6.28 -11.52
CA VAL A 58 14.07 -6.60 -12.40
C VAL A 58 13.56 -6.52 -13.83
N MET A 59 14.21 -5.67 -14.64
CA MET A 59 13.80 -5.40 -16.00
C MET A 59 14.69 -6.11 -17.00
N ASP A 60 14.09 -6.67 -18.04
CA ASP A 60 14.80 -7.00 -19.26
C ASP A 60 14.92 -5.73 -20.13
N PHE A 61 16.13 -5.26 -20.31
CA PHE A 61 16.42 -4.01 -21.02
C PHE A 61 16.16 -4.09 -22.52
N GLU A 62 16.20 -5.28 -23.12
CA GLU A 62 15.98 -5.45 -24.57
C GLU A 62 14.48 -5.39 -24.91
N SER A 63 13.65 -6.05 -24.09
CA SER A 63 12.21 -6.12 -24.30
C SER A 63 11.41 -5.04 -23.56
N ALA A 64 12.02 -4.31 -22.62
CA ALA A 64 11.36 -3.43 -21.67
C ALA A 64 10.26 -4.12 -20.81
N MET A 65 10.36 -5.44 -20.68
CA MET A 65 9.46 -6.26 -19.89
C MET A 65 10.01 -6.48 -18.49
N VAL A 66 9.09 -6.70 -17.54
CA VAL A 66 9.46 -7.09 -16.18
C VAL A 66 9.84 -8.58 -16.19
N GLU A 67 11.09 -8.89 -15.91
CA GLU A 67 11.58 -10.26 -15.76
C GLU A 67 11.07 -10.88 -14.45
N SER A 68 11.18 -10.11 -13.36
CA SER A 68 10.65 -10.51 -12.06
C SER A 68 10.29 -9.29 -11.20
N LEU A 69 9.29 -9.49 -10.33
CA LEU A 69 8.90 -8.57 -9.27
C LEU A 69 9.15 -9.21 -7.92
N ILE A 70 9.91 -8.53 -7.08
CA ILE A 70 10.15 -8.92 -5.69
C ILE A 70 9.21 -8.09 -4.82
N VAL A 71 8.22 -8.73 -4.20
CA VAL A 71 7.26 -8.09 -3.31
C VAL A 71 7.61 -8.42 -1.87
N GLY A 72 8.25 -7.49 -1.18
CA GLY A 72 8.56 -7.54 0.24
C GLY A 72 7.39 -7.00 1.06
N ILE A 73 6.93 -7.77 2.05
CA ILE A 73 5.79 -7.40 2.90
C ILE A 73 6.18 -7.58 4.36
N GLY A 74 6.29 -6.48 5.11
CA GLY A 74 6.58 -6.48 6.53
C GLY A 74 5.31 -6.22 7.34
N VAL A 75 4.85 -7.20 8.14
CA VAL A 75 3.63 -7.09 8.95
C VAL A 75 3.95 -7.16 10.44
N ASN A 76 3.56 -6.14 11.19
CA ASN A 76 3.63 -6.11 12.64
C ASN A 76 2.43 -6.87 13.22
N VAL A 77 2.64 -8.13 13.59
CA VAL A 77 1.54 -9.02 14.01
C VAL A 77 1.18 -8.85 15.46
N GLY A 78 2.16 -8.84 16.36
CA GLY A 78 1.98 -8.71 17.80
C GLY A 78 2.59 -7.45 18.35
N ALA A 79 2.08 -6.99 19.50
CA ALA A 79 2.68 -5.90 20.23
C ALA A 79 4.16 -6.25 20.54
N GLY A 80 5.07 -5.45 20.02
CA GLY A 80 6.50 -5.55 20.23
C GLY A 80 7.01 -4.25 20.86
N ASN A 81 8.23 -4.29 21.37
CA ASN A 81 8.93 -3.07 21.74
C ASN A 81 9.41 -2.41 20.43
N PHE A 82 8.70 -1.41 19.98
CA PHE A 82 9.16 -0.57 18.88
C PHE A 82 10.25 0.37 19.39
N PRO A 83 11.29 0.67 18.59
CA PRO A 83 12.24 1.73 18.91
C PRO A 83 11.55 3.06 19.22
N GLU A 84 12.12 3.88 20.11
CA GLU A 84 11.48 5.11 20.59
C GLU A 84 11.10 6.08 19.47
N ASP A 85 11.94 6.17 18.43
CA ASP A 85 11.78 7.04 17.27
C ASP A 85 10.58 6.66 16.35
N VAL A 86 10.08 5.42 16.45
CA VAL A 86 8.93 4.96 15.64
C VAL A 86 7.71 4.57 16.47
N THR A 87 7.78 4.61 17.80
CA THR A 87 6.69 4.19 18.72
C THR A 87 5.40 4.99 18.49
N GLU A 88 5.54 6.28 18.10
CA GLU A 88 4.40 7.14 17.82
C GLU A 88 3.65 6.76 16.53
N ILE A 89 4.33 6.18 15.56
CA ILE A 89 3.79 5.85 14.24
C ILE A 89 3.61 4.36 13.99
N ALA A 90 4.39 3.50 14.65
CA ALA A 90 4.29 2.05 14.50
C ALA A 90 3.20 1.46 15.40
N GLY A 91 2.53 0.45 14.87
CA GLY A 91 1.55 -0.36 15.57
C GLY A 91 1.62 -1.82 15.18
N ALA A 92 0.77 -2.63 15.79
CA ALA A 92 0.63 -4.03 15.46
C ALA A 92 -0.85 -4.41 15.33
N ILE A 93 -1.13 -5.51 14.60
CA ILE A 93 -2.50 -6.01 14.41
C ILE A 93 -3.12 -6.39 15.77
N SER A 94 -2.33 -7.02 16.65
CA SER A 94 -2.75 -7.40 17.99
C SER A 94 -1.98 -6.60 19.03
N ASN A 95 -2.68 -5.73 19.74
CA ASN A 95 -2.13 -4.94 20.86
C ASN A 95 -2.28 -5.67 22.20
N GLY A 96 -2.09 -7.01 22.22
CA GLY A 96 -2.22 -7.81 23.46
C GLY A 96 -3.65 -8.21 23.80
N GLY A 97 -4.63 -7.96 22.91
CA GLY A 97 -6.03 -8.36 23.08
C GLY A 97 -6.28 -9.84 22.76
N GLU A 98 -7.44 -10.36 23.19
CA GLU A 98 -7.78 -11.78 23.20
C GLU A 98 -7.95 -12.47 21.82
N LYS A 99 -7.97 -11.74 20.72
CA LYS A 99 -8.19 -12.33 19.39
C LYS A 99 -6.93 -13.04 18.91
N LYS A 100 -6.87 -14.34 19.17
CA LYS A 100 -5.81 -15.22 18.66
C LYS A 100 -6.09 -15.56 17.21
N PHE A 101 -5.19 -15.21 16.32
CA PHE A 101 -5.18 -15.65 14.92
C PHE A 101 -3.86 -16.34 14.58
N SER A 102 -3.86 -17.18 13.55
CA SER A 102 -2.68 -17.90 13.12
C SER A 102 -1.84 -17.03 12.19
N ARG A 103 -0.57 -16.79 12.54
CA ARG A 103 0.41 -16.12 11.66
C ARG A 103 0.58 -16.85 10.33
N ASN A 104 0.57 -18.20 10.38
CA ASN A 104 0.72 -19.02 9.18
C ASN A 104 -0.50 -18.86 8.26
N THR A 105 -1.72 -18.80 8.83
CA THR A 105 -2.93 -18.54 8.05
C THR A 105 -2.89 -17.14 7.42
N LEU A 106 -2.46 -16.12 8.17
CA LEU A 106 -2.31 -14.76 7.62
C LEU A 106 -1.28 -14.74 6.49
N ALA A 107 -0.13 -15.35 6.69
CA ALA A 107 0.90 -15.43 5.66
C ALA A 107 0.40 -16.15 4.40
N ALA A 108 -0.31 -17.27 4.55
CA ALA A 108 -0.88 -18.01 3.43
C ALA A 108 -1.92 -17.18 2.65
N GLU A 109 -2.81 -16.47 3.35
CA GLU A 109 -3.80 -15.60 2.70
C GLU A 109 -3.13 -14.43 1.94
N ILE A 110 -2.09 -13.83 2.52
CA ILE A 110 -1.31 -12.78 1.85
C ILE A 110 -0.64 -13.34 0.60
N ILE A 111 0.04 -14.48 0.69
CA ILE A 111 0.73 -15.09 -0.44
C ILE A 111 -0.25 -15.43 -1.56
N ASN A 112 -1.39 -16.05 -1.24
CA ASN A 112 -2.41 -16.39 -2.22
C ASN A 112 -3.02 -15.14 -2.87
N GLY A 113 -3.27 -14.07 -2.09
CA GLY A 113 -3.76 -12.80 -2.60
C GLY A 113 -2.80 -12.17 -3.59
N VAL A 114 -1.52 -12.09 -3.22
CA VAL A 114 -0.46 -11.50 -4.05
C VAL A 114 -0.19 -12.34 -5.30
N ALA A 115 -0.18 -13.66 -5.19
CA ALA A 115 -0.02 -14.55 -6.36
C ALA A 115 -1.14 -14.39 -7.41
N GLY A 116 -2.32 -13.96 -6.98
CA GLY A 116 -3.47 -13.73 -7.88
C GLY A 116 -3.58 -12.30 -8.44
N ILE A 117 -2.60 -11.42 -8.23
CA ILE A 117 -2.71 -9.99 -8.61
C ILE A 117 -2.84 -9.82 -10.12
N GLU A 118 -2.11 -10.57 -10.94
CA GLU A 118 -2.12 -10.41 -12.40
C GLU A 118 -3.53 -10.54 -12.98
N ALA A 119 -4.28 -11.54 -12.56
CA ALA A 119 -5.67 -11.73 -12.98
C ALA A 119 -6.58 -10.58 -12.52
N LYS A 120 -6.31 -10.00 -11.34
CA LYS A 120 -7.09 -8.89 -10.77
C LYS A 120 -6.78 -7.56 -11.46
N LEU A 121 -5.54 -7.33 -11.84
CA LEU A 121 -5.15 -6.16 -12.65
C LEU A 121 -5.89 -6.15 -13.98
N SER A 122 -5.99 -7.31 -14.63
CA SER A 122 -6.71 -7.46 -15.90
C SER A 122 -8.22 -7.19 -15.77
N SER A 123 -8.83 -7.42 -14.59
CA SER A 123 -10.26 -7.20 -14.35
C SER A 123 -10.62 -5.78 -13.87
N GLY A 124 -9.66 -4.96 -13.50
CA GLY A 124 -9.83 -3.54 -13.15
C GLY A 124 -10.44 -3.22 -11.79
N GLY A 125 -10.94 -4.19 -11.04
CA GLY A 125 -11.73 -3.93 -9.82
C GLY A 125 -10.95 -3.59 -8.54
N TYR A 126 -9.63 -3.64 -8.55
CA TYR A 126 -8.84 -3.43 -7.32
C TYR A 126 -8.65 -1.94 -6.96
N ILE A 127 -8.67 -1.04 -7.93
CA ILE A 127 -8.53 0.42 -7.69
C ILE A 127 -9.68 0.96 -6.84
N ASP A 128 -10.90 0.53 -7.08
CA ASP A 128 -12.04 0.95 -6.27
C ASP A 128 -11.90 0.51 -4.81
N GLU A 129 -11.38 -0.71 -4.59
CA GLU A 129 -11.09 -1.20 -3.25
C GLU A 129 -9.95 -0.42 -2.60
N TYR A 130 -8.90 -0.08 -3.36
CA TYR A 130 -7.81 0.75 -2.89
C TYR A 130 -8.32 2.13 -2.44
N LYS A 131 -9.16 2.80 -3.27
CA LYS A 131 -9.79 4.08 -2.96
C LYS A 131 -10.63 4.00 -1.68
N ARG A 132 -11.45 2.97 -1.54
CA ARG A 132 -12.29 2.77 -0.33
C ARG A 132 -11.46 2.62 0.95
N ARG A 133 -10.27 2.04 0.86
CA ARG A 133 -9.35 1.85 1.99
C ARG A 133 -8.40 3.02 2.20
N SER A 134 -8.36 3.96 1.28
CA SER A 134 -7.46 5.10 1.37
C SER A 134 -7.77 5.96 2.59
N MET A 135 -6.77 6.18 3.44
CA MET A 135 -6.89 7.10 4.57
C MET A 135 -6.51 8.54 4.23
N VAL A 136 -6.07 8.81 2.99
CA VAL A 136 -5.59 10.14 2.58
C VAL A 136 -6.55 10.89 1.67
N ILE A 137 -7.42 10.21 0.91
CA ILE A 137 -8.42 10.87 0.05
C ILE A 137 -9.31 11.79 0.91
N GLY A 138 -9.50 13.03 0.43
CA GLY A 138 -10.25 14.08 1.11
C GLY A 138 -9.44 14.88 2.13
N LYS A 139 -8.20 14.49 2.44
CA LYS A 139 -7.35 15.19 3.42
C LYS A 139 -6.36 16.15 2.76
N LYS A 140 -5.99 17.21 3.49
CA LYS A 140 -4.81 18.01 3.17
C LYS A 140 -3.57 17.18 3.53
N ILE A 141 -2.63 17.12 2.60
CA ILE A 141 -1.38 16.38 2.74
C ILE A 141 -0.20 17.26 2.35
N ARG A 142 0.95 17.02 2.95
CA ARG A 142 2.21 17.67 2.57
C ARG A 142 3.06 16.71 1.74
N ILE A 143 3.48 17.16 0.56
CA ILE A 143 4.44 16.45 -0.28
C ILE A 143 5.83 16.68 0.32
N VAL A 144 6.46 15.62 0.82
CA VAL A 144 7.71 15.77 1.58
C VAL A 144 8.85 16.34 0.74
N GLY A 145 8.98 15.96 -0.52
CA GLY A 145 10.06 16.42 -1.41
C GLY A 145 10.00 17.90 -1.76
N THR A 146 8.78 18.48 -1.89
CA THR A 146 8.58 19.88 -2.28
C THR A 146 8.09 20.78 -1.15
N GLY A 147 7.58 20.18 -0.05
CA GLY A 147 6.93 20.90 1.04
C GLY A 147 5.52 21.43 0.70
N GLU A 148 5.05 21.21 -0.53
CA GLU A 148 3.77 21.69 -1.02
C GLU A 148 2.60 21.00 -0.32
N ILE A 149 1.54 21.75 -0.04
CA ILE A 149 0.30 21.26 0.56
C ILE A 149 -0.77 21.15 -0.53
N VAL A 150 -1.36 19.97 -0.66
CA VAL A 150 -2.44 19.71 -1.60
C VAL A 150 -3.57 18.93 -0.90
N THR A 151 -4.78 19.03 -1.41
CA THR A 151 -5.88 18.15 -1.01
C THR A 151 -5.84 16.89 -1.88
N ALA A 152 -5.71 15.72 -1.27
CA ALA A 152 -5.80 14.44 -1.97
C ALA A 152 -7.24 14.24 -2.46
N LYS A 153 -7.46 14.17 -3.76
CA LYS A 153 -8.81 14.08 -4.37
C LYS A 153 -9.16 12.66 -4.80
N ASP A 154 -8.23 11.96 -5.39
CA ASP A 154 -8.48 10.64 -5.96
C ASP A 154 -7.18 9.84 -6.12
N ILE A 155 -7.32 8.58 -6.50
CA ILE A 155 -6.26 7.73 -7.04
C ILE A 155 -6.62 7.43 -8.48
N ASP A 156 -5.71 7.69 -9.41
CA ASP A 156 -5.96 7.38 -10.82
C ASP A 156 -5.83 5.89 -11.14
N ASP A 157 -6.13 5.53 -12.38
CA ASP A 157 -6.11 4.13 -12.84
C ASP A 157 -4.69 3.53 -12.88
N MET A 158 -3.66 4.38 -12.80
CA MET A 158 -2.26 3.96 -12.69
C MET A 158 -1.75 3.93 -11.24
N GLY A 159 -2.65 4.10 -10.26
CA GLY A 159 -2.30 4.11 -8.83
C GLY A 159 -1.67 5.42 -8.35
N GLY A 160 -1.62 6.45 -9.18
CA GLY A 160 -1.13 7.78 -8.83
C GLY A 160 -2.12 8.54 -7.94
N LEU A 161 -1.59 9.32 -6.98
CA LEU A 161 -2.42 10.16 -6.12
C LEU A 161 -2.69 11.50 -6.80
N VAL A 162 -3.96 11.80 -7.04
CA VAL A 162 -4.41 13.08 -7.61
C VAL A 162 -4.56 14.10 -6.48
N GLY A 163 -3.67 15.09 -6.46
CA GLY A 163 -3.69 16.23 -5.55
C GLY A 163 -4.24 17.48 -6.21
N GLU A 164 -4.90 18.33 -5.44
CA GLU A 164 -5.40 19.65 -5.87
C GLU A 164 -4.86 20.73 -4.93
N SER A 165 -4.17 21.73 -5.47
CA SER A 165 -3.67 22.88 -4.73
C SER A 165 -4.82 23.79 -4.26
N GLU A 166 -4.56 24.74 -3.38
CA GLU A 166 -5.56 25.77 -2.98
C GLU A 166 -6.02 26.63 -4.15
N GLY A 167 -5.17 26.77 -5.18
CA GLY A 167 -5.52 27.49 -6.42
C GLY A 167 -6.37 26.65 -7.40
N GLY A 168 -6.70 25.39 -7.07
CA GLY A 168 -7.51 24.50 -7.92
C GLY A 168 -6.69 23.77 -9.00
N GLU A 169 -5.37 23.92 -9.02
CA GLU A 169 -4.50 23.19 -9.93
C GLU A 169 -4.39 21.73 -9.51
N ARG A 170 -4.62 20.81 -10.45
CA ARG A 170 -4.51 19.37 -10.23
C ARG A 170 -3.19 18.82 -10.73
N LYS A 171 -2.59 17.94 -9.96
CA LYS A 171 -1.44 17.16 -10.33
C LYS A 171 -1.52 15.73 -9.84
N THR A 172 -0.96 14.81 -10.60
CA THR A 172 -0.80 13.43 -10.17
C THR A 172 0.59 13.22 -9.60
N LEU A 173 0.64 12.64 -8.43
CA LEU A 173 1.87 12.23 -7.76
C LEU A 173 2.14 10.78 -8.12
N SER A 174 3.31 10.51 -8.73
CA SER A 174 3.72 9.15 -9.07
C SER A 174 4.37 8.46 -7.87
N THR A 175 4.44 7.13 -7.92
CA THR A 175 5.11 6.31 -6.89
C THR A 175 6.62 6.51 -6.94
N GLY A 176 7.27 6.42 -5.79
CA GLY A 176 8.73 6.37 -5.66
C GLY A 176 9.42 7.68 -5.33
N GLU A 177 8.83 8.83 -5.61
CA GLU A 177 9.48 10.14 -5.40
C GLU A 177 8.95 10.93 -4.20
N ILE A 178 7.85 10.50 -3.58
CA ILE A 178 7.12 11.34 -2.63
C ILE A 178 6.65 10.55 -1.40
N SER A 179 7.10 11.00 -0.23
CA SER A 179 6.52 10.63 1.06
C SER A 179 5.46 11.67 1.45
N ILE A 180 4.25 11.24 1.81
CA ILE A 180 3.13 12.13 2.14
C ILE A 180 2.81 12.01 3.62
N ARG A 181 2.62 13.16 4.29
CA ARG A 181 2.16 13.22 5.69
C ARG A 181 0.90 14.07 5.76
N PRO A 182 -0.12 13.66 6.55
CA PRO A 182 -1.26 14.51 6.84
C PRO A 182 -0.79 15.85 7.42
N VAL A 183 -1.53 16.92 7.12
CA VAL A 183 -1.32 18.26 7.68
C VAL A 183 -2.53 18.55 8.55
N ASP A 184 -2.29 18.84 9.81
CA ASP A 184 -3.30 19.26 10.77
C ASP A 184 -3.83 20.66 10.42
#